data_2401557215ceb042f8f8e356c9d27922
#
_entry.id   2401557215ceb042f8f8e356c9d27922
#
_cell.length_a   1.000
_cell.length_b   1.000
_cell.length_c   1.000
_cell.angle_alpha   90.00
_cell.angle_beta   90.00
_cell.angle_gamma   90.00
#
_symmetry.space_group_name_H-M   'P 1'
#
loop_
_entity.id
_entity.type
_entity.pdbx_description
1 polymer ?
#
loop_
_entity_poly.entity_id
_entity_poly.type
_entity_poly.pdbx_seq_one_letter_code
_entity_poly.pdbx_strand_id
1 'polypeptide(L)'
;MRRLVIRPGAIGDFIVSLPALESLRTGSLEVWVQSPNVPLVRFADRVRSIASTGLDLLGIADPPAGLLDELRRFDSIVSWYGANRPEFRALTRELGLPFHFLPALPPANGIHATDFYLDQIRDLCESTCDATPRIPCDVPRENFAAIHPFSGSAGKNWPLEKFRRMARGLERIMPVRWCSGPDDPPLPGAVHIDDLYELACWLAGARLYIGNDSGITHLAAAVGTPVLALFGPTDPAVWAPRGPHVRIAQWQP
;
A
#
# COMPACT_ATOMS: atom_id res chain seq x y z
N MET A 1 26.05 -3.71 0.04
CA MET A 1 25.09 -4.68 0.62
C MET A 1 23.95 -4.90 -0.37
N ARG A 2 23.54 -6.14 -0.57
CA ARG A 2 22.44 -6.53 -1.45
C ARG A 2 21.26 -6.97 -0.58
N ARG A 3 20.18 -6.20 -0.55
CA ARG A 3 19.03 -6.44 0.31
C ARG A 3 17.79 -6.84 -0.49
N LEU A 4 17.06 -7.82 0.04
CA LEU A 4 15.71 -8.15 -0.40
C LEU A 4 14.72 -7.68 0.66
N VAL A 5 13.63 -7.06 0.22
CA VAL A 5 12.49 -6.72 1.06
C VAL A 5 11.25 -7.46 0.54
N ILE A 6 10.56 -8.21 1.42
CA ILE A 6 9.36 -8.97 1.07
C ILE A 6 8.17 -8.39 1.84
N ARG A 7 7.28 -7.68 1.13
CA ARG A 7 6.13 -6.99 1.73
C ARG A 7 4.81 -7.47 1.09
N PRO A 8 4.14 -8.47 1.70
CA PRO A 8 2.78 -8.86 1.31
C PRO A 8 1.78 -7.80 1.79
N GLY A 9 0.55 -7.90 1.35
CA GLY A 9 -0.55 -7.07 1.81
C GLY A 9 -1.26 -6.34 0.68
N ALA A 10 -2.47 -5.85 1.00
CA ALA A 10 -3.28 -5.06 0.08
C ALA A 10 -2.63 -3.69 -0.22
N ILE A 11 -3.21 -2.93 -1.14
CA ILE A 11 -2.70 -1.63 -1.58
C ILE A 11 -2.46 -0.68 -0.39
N GLY A 12 -3.44 -0.56 0.52
CA GLY A 12 -3.34 0.31 1.70
C GLY A 12 -2.19 -0.11 2.63
N ASP A 13 -2.08 -1.41 2.94
CA ASP A 13 -1.01 -1.97 3.79
C ASP A 13 0.38 -1.73 3.18
N PHE A 14 0.48 -1.82 1.86
CA PHE A 14 1.72 -1.53 1.15
C PHE A 14 2.07 -0.05 1.27
N ILE A 15 1.12 0.86 0.99
CA ILE A 15 1.37 2.30 0.98
C ILE A 15 1.77 2.82 2.36
N VAL A 16 1.11 2.41 3.44
CA VAL A 16 1.49 2.84 4.80
C VAL A 16 2.86 2.32 5.23
N SER A 17 3.38 1.29 4.56
CA SER A 17 4.73 0.77 4.81
C SER A 17 5.83 1.41 3.95
N LEU A 18 5.50 2.19 2.92
CA LEU A 18 6.47 2.79 1.99
C LEU A 18 7.65 3.50 2.68
N PRO A 19 7.43 4.35 3.71
CA PRO A 19 8.54 5.01 4.40
C PRO A 19 9.56 4.02 4.99
N ALA A 20 9.08 2.90 5.53
CA ALA A 20 9.96 1.85 6.05
C ALA A 20 10.70 1.12 4.92
N LEU A 21 10.01 0.80 3.81
CA LEU A 21 10.63 0.12 2.68
C LEU A 21 11.73 0.97 2.03
N GLU A 22 11.48 2.27 1.84
CA GLU A 22 12.44 3.22 1.28
C GLU A 22 13.66 3.41 2.20
N SER A 23 13.45 3.46 3.52
CA SER A 23 14.53 3.58 4.51
C SER A 23 15.48 2.37 4.51
N LEU A 24 15.03 1.20 4.05
CA LEU A 24 15.84 0.00 3.95
C LEU A 24 16.83 0.02 2.77
N ARG A 25 16.84 1.06 1.95
CA ARG A 25 17.77 1.20 0.82
C ARG A 25 19.17 1.56 1.29
N THR A 26 20.01 0.55 1.45
CA THR A 26 21.42 0.69 1.83
C THR A 26 22.31 -0.09 0.84
N GLY A 27 22.42 0.38 -0.39
CA GLY A 27 23.06 -0.33 -1.50
C GLY A 27 22.04 -0.83 -2.51
N SER A 28 22.19 -2.06 -3.05
CA SER A 28 21.22 -2.62 -3.99
C SER A 28 20.00 -3.16 -3.26
N LEU A 29 18.80 -2.73 -3.71
CA LEU A 29 17.51 -3.11 -3.13
C LEU A 29 16.64 -3.82 -4.17
N GLU A 30 16.24 -5.05 -3.85
CA GLU A 30 15.16 -5.75 -4.55
C GLU A 30 13.92 -5.82 -3.64
N VAL A 31 12.73 -5.64 -4.22
CA VAL A 31 11.47 -5.65 -3.47
C VAL A 31 10.49 -6.65 -4.08
N TRP A 32 9.95 -7.55 -3.24
CA TRP A 32 8.90 -8.48 -3.63
C TRP A 32 7.59 -8.09 -2.95
N VAL A 33 6.56 -7.85 -3.75
CA VAL A 33 5.23 -7.38 -3.31
C VAL A 33 4.11 -8.20 -3.96
N GLN A 34 2.87 -7.96 -3.56
CA GLN A 34 1.71 -8.48 -4.29
C GLN A 34 1.67 -7.90 -5.71
N SER A 35 1.17 -8.70 -6.67
CA SER A 35 1.16 -8.32 -8.10
C SER A 35 0.61 -6.93 -8.38
N PRO A 36 -0.54 -6.51 -7.81
CA PRO A 36 -1.06 -5.16 -8.05
C PRO A 36 -0.13 -4.03 -7.58
N ASN A 37 0.69 -4.27 -6.54
CA ASN A 37 1.57 -3.26 -5.97
C ASN A 37 2.89 -3.09 -6.74
N VAL A 38 3.22 -4.00 -7.66
CA VAL A 38 4.48 -3.96 -8.43
C VAL A 38 4.70 -2.61 -9.13
N PRO A 39 3.72 -2.02 -9.84
CA PRO A 39 3.90 -0.73 -10.52
C PRO A 39 4.19 0.44 -9.57
N LEU A 40 3.78 0.34 -8.30
CA LEU A 40 3.96 1.39 -7.29
C LEU A 40 5.38 1.44 -6.69
N VAL A 41 6.18 0.38 -6.86
CA VAL A 41 7.55 0.32 -6.34
C VAL A 41 8.50 1.05 -7.30
N ARG A 42 8.73 2.35 -7.04
CA ARG A 42 9.55 3.23 -7.90
C ARG A 42 10.94 3.53 -7.32
N PHE A 43 11.22 3.06 -6.12
CA PHE A 43 12.44 3.36 -5.35
C PHE A 43 13.46 2.21 -5.34
N ALA A 44 13.09 0.99 -5.76
CA ALA A 44 13.96 -0.18 -5.77
C ALA A 44 14.65 -0.38 -7.12
N ASP A 45 15.81 -1.06 -7.10
CA ASP A 45 16.56 -1.39 -8.33
C ASP A 45 15.88 -2.53 -9.11
N ARG A 46 15.16 -3.40 -8.39
CA ARG A 46 14.37 -4.49 -8.97
C ARG A 46 13.11 -4.72 -8.15
N VAL A 47 12.01 -5.02 -8.84
CA VAL A 47 10.74 -5.39 -8.20
C VAL A 47 10.16 -6.65 -8.84
N ARG A 48 9.52 -7.50 -8.02
CA ARG A 48 8.84 -8.71 -8.48
C ARG A 48 7.54 -8.93 -7.72
N SER A 49 6.61 -9.62 -8.38
CA SER A 49 5.46 -10.19 -7.69
C SER A 49 5.89 -11.38 -6.83
N ILE A 50 5.48 -11.46 -5.57
CA ILE A 50 5.71 -12.62 -4.70
C ILE A 50 5.19 -13.89 -5.37
N ALA A 51 4.02 -13.83 -6.01
CA ALA A 51 3.40 -14.96 -6.70
C ALA A 51 4.25 -15.52 -7.85
N SER A 52 5.16 -14.73 -8.43
CA SER A 52 6.05 -15.19 -9.50
C SER A 52 7.34 -15.84 -9.01
N THR A 53 7.60 -15.84 -7.69
CA THR A 53 8.86 -16.32 -7.13
C THR A 53 8.81 -17.77 -6.66
N GLY A 54 7.61 -18.30 -6.37
CA GLY A 54 7.43 -19.60 -5.75
C GLY A 54 7.84 -19.64 -4.27
N LEU A 55 8.01 -18.48 -3.63
CA LEU A 55 8.35 -18.40 -2.21
C LEU A 55 7.29 -19.03 -1.30
N ASP A 56 6.03 -19.03 -1.74
CA ASP A 56 4.89 -19.66 -1.06
C ASP A 56 5.00 -21.18 -0.98
N LEU A 57 5.73 -21.81 -1.91
CA LEU A 57 5.99 -23.25 -1.95
C LEU A 57 7.08 -23.67 -0.95
N LEU A 58 7.94 -22.75 -0.53
CA LEU A 58 9.05 -23.05 0.38
C LEU A 58 8.54 -23.59 1.72
N GLY A 59 8.87 -24.86 2.02
CA GLY A 59 8.43 -25.57 3.21
C GLY A 59 7.05 -26.27 3.08
N ILE A 60 6.45 -26.26 1.89
CA ILE A 60 5.18 -26.97 1.60
C ILE A 60 5.39 -27.98 0.47
N ALA A 61 6.17 -27.60 -0.55
CA ALA A 61 6.52 -28.40 -1.71
C ALA A 61 7.93 -28.04 -2.16
N ASP A 62 8.43 -28.74 -3.20
CA ASP A 62 9.70 -28.40 -3.80
C ASP A 62 9.62 -26.99 -4.44
N PRO A 63 10.45 -26.03 -4.00
CA PRO A 63 10.47 -24.72 -4.58
C PRO A 63 11.01 -24.75 -6.01
N PRO A 64 10.70 -23.73 -6.84
CA PRO A 64 11.27 -23.62 -8.18
C PRO A 64 12.80 -23.71 -8.15
N ALA A 65 13.37 -24.42 -9.16
CA ALA A 65 14.81 -24.52 -9.29
C ALA A 65 15.46 -23.13 -9.29
N GLY A 66 16.49 -22.97 -8.47
CA GLY A 66 17.24 -21.70 -8.34
C GLY A 66 16.70 -20.71 -7.32
N LEU A 67 15.50 -20.88 -6.74
CA LEU A 67 15.00 -19.96 -5.71
C LEU A 67 15.94 -19.89 -4.49
N LEU A 68 16.40 -21.03 -3.99
CA LEU A 68 17.31 -21.07 -2.83
C LEU A 68 18.66 -20.38 -3.15
N ASP A 69 19.19 -20.61 -4.35
CA ASP A 69 20.43 -19.96 -4.77
C ASP A 69 20.24 -18.44 -4.96
N GLU A 70 19.07 -18.01 -5.42
CA GLU A 70 18.71 -16.61 -5.49
C GLU A 70 18.65 -15.98 -4.09
N LEU A 71 17.96 -16.61 -3.13
CA LEU A 71 17.84 -16.13 -1.75
C LEU A 71 19.19 -16.05 -1.04
N ARG A 72 20.11 -17.00 -1.29
CA ARG A 72 21.48 -16.98 -0.74
C ARG A 72 22.36 -15.84 -1.26
N ARG A 73 21.98 -15.19 -2.37
CA ARG A 73 22.75 -14.05 -2.92
C ARG A 73 22.49 -12.74 -2.20
N PHE A 74 21.50 -12.67 -1.33
CA PHE A 74 21.20 -11.48 -0.54
C PHE A 74 21.99 -11.50 0.77
N ASP A 75 22.54 -10.36 1.16
CA ASP A 75 23.21 -10.17 2.45
C ASP A 75 22.18 -10.04 3.59
N SER A 76 20.96 -9.60 3.28
CA SER A 76 19.85 -9.37 4.23
C SER A 76 18.52 -9.52 3.51
N ILE A 77 17.58 -10.25 4.12
CA ILE A 77 16.20 -10.40 3.66
C ILE A 77 15.27 -9.92 4.77
N VAL A 78 14.67 -8.75 4.59
CA VAL A 78 13.69 -8.19 5.53
C VAL A 78 12.29 -8.61 5.08
N SER A 79 11.58 -9.39 5.91
CA SER A 79 10.36 -10.05 5.48
C SER A 79 9.20 -9.87 6.46
N TRP A 80 8.12 -9.27 5.99
CA TRP A 80 6.80 -9.33 6.62
C TRP A 80 5.99 -10.57 6.17
N TYR A 81 6.49 -11.28 5.15
CA TYR A 81 5.93 -12.57 4.73
C TYR A 81 6.48 -13.69 5.61
N GLY A 82 5.60 -14.58 6.04
CA GLY A 82 5.99 -15.78 6.81
C GLY A 82 6.34 -15.51 8.29
N ALA A 83 6.24 -14.28 8.79
CA ALA A 83 6.54 -13.93 10.17
C ALA A 83 5.69 -14.72 11.20
N ASN A 84 4.45 -15.05 10.84
CA ASN A 84 3.50 -15.85 11.62
C ASN A 84 3.47 -17.34 11.25
N ARG A 85 4.45 -17.84 10.48
CA ARG A 85 4.58 -19.24 10.03
C ARG A 85 5.82 -19.88 10.67
N PRO A 86 5.69 -20.58 11.81
CA PRO A 86 6.82 -21.16 12.53
C PRO A 86 7.67 -22.11 11.70
N GLU A 87 7.03 -22.95 10.86
CA GLU A 87 7.70 -23.95 9.99
C GLU A 87 8.56 -23.24 8.94
N PHE A 88 8.03 -22.20 8.31
CA PHE A 88 8.77 -21.40 7.33
C PHE A 88 9.99 -20.72 7.97
N ARG A 89 9.83 -20.18 9.18
CA ARG A 89 10.94 -19.56 9.94
C ARG A 89 12.00 -20.58 10.35
N ALA A 90 11.58 -21.79 10.76
CA ALA A 90 12.49 -22.86 11.12
C ALA A 90 13.30 -23.31 9.89
N LEU A 91 12.64 -23.55 8.77
CA LEU A 91 13.27 -23.94 7.52
C LEU A 91 14.26 -22.89 7.00
N THR A 92 13.90 -21.62 6.98
CA THR A 92 14.84 -20.57 6.52
C THR A 92 16.08 -20.47 7.40
N ARG A 93 15.96 -20.75 8.72
CA ARG A 93 17.09 -20.82 9.64
C ARG A 93 17.97 -22.05 9.37
N GLU A 94 17.37 -23.22 9.18
CA GLU A 94 18.06 -24.47 8.83
C GLU A 94 18.86 -24.33 7.53
N LEU A 95 18.28 -23.65 6.54
CA LEU A 95 18.92 -23.37 5.26
C LEU A 95 19.98 -22.26 5.31
N GLY A 96 20.19 -21.62 6.47
CA GLY A 96 21.14 -20.53 6.64
C GLY A 96 20.81 -19.27 5.86
N LEU A 97 19.52 -19.01 5.57
CA LEU A 97 19.08 -17.84 4.82
C LEU A 97 19.01 -16.60 5.73
N PRO A 98 19.45 -15.41 5.26
CA PRO A 98 19.59 -14.21 6.10
C PRO A 98 18.26 -13.47 6.32
N PHE A 99 17.21 -14.17 6.77
CA PHE A 99 15.89 -13.60 7.01
C PHE A 99 15.81 -12.85 8.35
N HIS A 100 15.26 -11.64 8.28
CA HIS A 100 14.78 -10.84 9.41
C HIS A 100 13.24 -10.76 9.30
N PHE A 101 12.54 -11.52 10.15
CA PHE A 101 11.08 -11.58 10.15
C PHE A 101 10.48 -10.48 11.00
N LEU A 102 9.56 -9.71 10.43
CA LEU A 102 8.88 -8.61 11.06
C LEU A 102 7.35 -8.84 11.07
N PRO A 103 6.63 -8.51 12.17
CA PRO A 103 5.18 -8.62 12.24
C PRO A 103 4.50 -7.79 11.14
N ALA A 104 3.53 -8.41 10.43
CA ALA A 104 2.90 -7.80 9.26
C ALA A 104 1.78 -6.80 9.59
N LEU A 105 1.23 -6.83 10.80
CA LEU A 105 0.12 -5.97 11.23
C LEU A 105 0.47 -5.26 12.53
N PRO A 106 0.08 -3.98 12.70
CA PRO A 106 0.26 -3.27 13.97
C PRO A 106 -0.58 -3.92 15.08
N PRO A 107 -0.09 -3.87 16.32
CA PRO A 107 -0.86 -4.32 17.47
C PRO A 107 -2.05 -3.38 17.74
N ALA A 108 -3.06 -3.86 18.46
CA ALA A 108 -4.24 -3.10 18.84
C ALA A 108 -3.95 -2.09 19.98
N ASN A 109 -2.89 -1.30 19.88
CA ASN A 109 -2.44 -0.34 20.90
C ASN A 109 -2.53 1.12 20.46
N GLY A 110 -3.16 1.42 19.31
CA GLY A 110 -3.34 2.77 18.80
C GLY A 110 -2.12 3.40 18.11
N ILE A 111 -1.01 2.65 17.95
CA ILE A 111 0.14 3.14 17.16
C ILE A 111 -0.25 3.18 15.69
N HIS A 112 0.05 4.29 15.02
CA HIS A 112 -0.19 4.43 13.59
C HIS A 112 0.64 3.41 12.80
N ALA A 113 0.02 2.77 11.79
CA ALA A 113 0.65 1.71 11.01
C ALA A 113 2.00 2.10 10.42
N THR A 114 2.16 3.31 9.90
CA THR A 114 3.44 3.80 9.37
C THR A 114 4.53 3.87 10.44
N ASP A 115 4.20 4.36 11.65
CA ASP A 115 5.17 4.42 12.74
C ASP A 115 5.58 3.03 13.21
N PHE A 116 4.61 2.11 13.27
CA PHE A 116 4.87 0.72 13.58
C PHE A 116 5.88 0.09 12.61
N TYR A 117 5.73 0.31 11.30
CA TYR A 117 6.68 -0.22 10.32
C TYR A 117 8.06 0.45 10.39
N LEU A 118 8.11 1.76 10.63
CA LEU A 118 9.36 2.49 10.82
C LEU A 118 10.12 2.03 12.07
N ASP A 119 9.39 1.80 13.17
CA ASP A 119 10.00 1.31 14.42
C ASP A 119 10.65 -0.07 14.26
N GLN A 120 10.02 -0.95 13.48
CA GLN A 120 10.53 -2.31 13.24
C GLN A 120 11.87 -2.35 12.51
N ILE A 121 12.18 -1.34 11.70
CA ILE A 121 13.37 -1.34 10.85
C ILE A 121 14.49 -0.45 11.40
N ARG A 122 14.30 0.15 12.58
CA ARG A 122 15.22 1.14 13.17
C ARG A 122 16.66 0.65 13.26
N ASP A 123 16.84 -0.63 13.62
CA ASP A 123 18.15 -1.25 13.75
C ASP A 123 18.70 -1.82 12.41
N LEU A 124 17.92 -1.71 11.33
CA LEU A 124 18.25 -2.23 10.01
C LEU A 124 18.64 -1.15 8.99
N CYS A 125 18.54 0.13 9.36
CA CYS A 125 18.86 1.27 8.51
C CYS A 125 19.64 2.34 9.31
N GLU A 126 20.40 3.18 8.60
CA GLU A 126 21.18 4.27 9.22
C GLU A 126 20.30 5.44 9.62
N SER A 127 19.25 5.70 8.85
CA SER A 127 18.25 6.75 9.09
C SER A 127 16.91 6.35 8.52
N THR A 128 15.83 6.87 9.10
CA THR A 128 14.48 6.67 8.57
C THR A 128 14.05 7.87 7.72
N CYS A 129 13.26 7.58 6.66
CA CYS A 129 12.62 8.61 5.87
C CYS A 129 11.52 9.34 6.66
N ASP A 130 11.01 10.45 6.10
CA ASP A 130 9.79 11.09 6.56
C ASP A 130 8.64 10.07 6.62
N ALA A 131 7.88 10.09 7.70
CA ALA A 131 6.78 9.16 7.96
C ALA A 131 5.54 9.37 7.03
N THR A 132 5.66 10.20 5.99
CA THR A 132 4.61 10.44 5.01
C THR A 132 4.85 9.59 3.76
N PRO A 133 4.00 8.59 3.45
CA PRO A 133 4.13 7.81 2.23
C PRO A 133 4.08 8.70 0.99
N ARG A 134 4.97 8.47 0.03
CA ARG A 134 5.02 9.24 -1.23
C ARG A 134 5.20 8.32 -2.42
N ILE A 135 4.43 8.60 -3.48
CA ILE A 135 4.60 7.99 -4.79
C ILE A 135 4.75 9.14 -5.78
N PRO A 136 5.94 9.30 -6.40
CA PRO A 136 6.18 10.41 -7.30
C PRO A 136 5.36 10.24 -8.59
N CYS A 137 4.55 11.25 -8.91
CA CYS A 137 3.80 11.38 -10.16
C CYS A 137 3.97 12.81 -10.66
N ASP A 138 4.58 12.96 -11.82
CA ASP A 138 4.79 14.27 -12.47
C ASP A 138 3.70 14.50 -13.52
N VAL A 139 2.54 14.96 -13.04
CA VAL A 139 1.39 15.27 -13.89
C VAL A 139 0.79 16.61 -13.51
N PRO A 140 0.29 17.40 -14.47
CA PRO A 140 -0.38 18.66 -14.18
C PRO A 140 -1.71 18.42 -13.45
N ARG A 141 -2.04 19.28 -12.51
CA ARG A 141 -3.36 19.24 -11.87
C ARG A 141 -4.43 19.79 -12.80
N GLU A 142 -5.52 19.02 -12.90
CA GLU A 142 -6.75 19.37 -13.59
C GLU A 142 -7.83 19.79 -12.59
N ASN A 143 -8.83 20.52 -13.09
CA ASN A 143 -9.93 20.99 -12.23
C ASN A 143 -11.05 19.95 -12.16
N PHE A 144 -10.84 18.82 -11.47
CA PHE A 144 -11.90 17.85 -11.19
C PHE A 144 -11.78 17.26 -9.77
N ALA A 145 -12.90 16.80 -9.23
CA ALA A 145 -12.94 15.95 -8.04
C ALA A 145 -13.03 14.48 -8.45
N ALA A 146 -12.12 13.64 -7.92
CA ALA A 146 -12.18 12.19 -8.06
C ALA A 146 -12.96 11.60 -6.89
N ILE A 147 -13.91 10.68 -7.14
CA ILE A 147 -14.66 9.98 -6.10
C ILE A 147 -14.54 8.46 -6.30
N HIS A 148 -14.08 7.75 -5.25
CA HIS A 148 -14.08 6.30 -5.17
C HIS A 148 -14.99 5.86 -4.01
N PRO A 149 -16.21 5.35 -4.26
CA PRO A 149 -17.19 5.10 -3.20
C PRO A 149 -17.09 3.71 -2.57
N PHE A 150 -16.09 2.91 -2.94
CA PHE A 150 -15.96 1.52 -2.51
C PHE A 150 -14.70 1.28 -1.68
N SER A 151 -14.66 0.13 -1.02
CA SER A 151 -13.50 -0.39 -0.31
C SER A 151 -13.53 -1.92 -0.33
N GLY A 152 -12.44 -2.58 0.02
CA GLY A 152 -12.37 -4.05 0.09
C GLY A 152 -13.30 -4.70 1.14
N SER A 153 -14.07 -3.90 1.90
CA SER A 153 -15.07 -4.38 2.88
C SER A 153 -16.32 -3.53 2.81
N ALA A 154 -17.47 -4.16 2.54
CA ALA A 154 -18.75 -3.47 2.46
C ALA A 154 -19.10 -2.67 3.74
N GLY A 155 -18.69 -3.15 4.91
CA GLY A 155 -18.90 -2.46 6.20
C GLY A 155 -18.16 -1.14 6.34
N LYS A 156 -17.16 -0.87 5.50
CA LYS A 156 -16.42 0.39 5.47
C LYS A 156 -17.01 1.40 4.48
N ASN A 157 -17.98 0.99 3.66
CA ASN A 157 -18.52 1.84 2.61
C ASN A 157 -19.57 2.81 3.16
N TRP A 158 -19.29 4.10 3.06
CA TRP A 158 -20.30 5.12 3.25
C TRP A 158 -21.40 4.95 2.19
N PRO A 159 -22.70 5.14 2.50
CA PRO A 159 -23.77 4.87 1.57
C PRO A 159 -23.63 5.60 0.23
N LEU A 160 -23.73 4.87 -0.89
CA LEU A 160 -23.54 5.40 -2.24
C LEU A 160 -24.45 6.59 -2.54
N GLU A 161 -25.68 6.60 -2.03
CA GLU A 161 -26.61 7.72 -2.20
C GLU A 161 -26.13 9.00 -1.51
N LYS A 162 -25.40 8.87 -0.42
CA LYS A 162 -24.78 10.03 0.25
C LYS A 162 -23.61 10.56 -0.59
N PHE A 163 -22.78 9.68 -1.20
CA PHE A 163 -21.78 10.09 -2.19
C PHE A 163 -22.41 10.80 -3.39
N ARG A 164 -23.49 10.25 -3.97
CA ARG A 164 -24.19 10.87 -5.09
C ARG A 164 -24.74 12.27 -4.74
N ARG A 165 -25.30 12.43 -3.53
CA ARG A 165 -25.78 13.74 -3.06
C ARG A 165 -24.63 14.74 -2.91
N MET A 166 -23.50 14.32 -2.37
CA MET A 166 -22.30 15.14 -2.24
C MET A 166 -21.75 15.51 -3.62
N ALA A 167 -21.68 14.56 -4.55
CA ALA A 167 -21.22 14.78 -5.92
C ALA A 167 -22.06 15.86 -6.63
N ARG A 168 -23.38 15.80 -6.55
CA ARG A 168 -24.28 16.86 -7.11
C ARG A 168 -24.00 18.25 -6.52
N GLY A 169 -23.56 18.32 -5.26
CA GLY A 169 -23.12 19.59 -4.66
C GLY A 169 -21.81 20.08 -5.27
N LEU A 170 -20.84 19.19 -5.47
CA LEU A 170 -19.54 19.49 -6.05
C LEU A 170 -19.61 19.86 -7.54
N GLU A 171 -20.51 19.24 -8.31
CA GLU A 171 -20.72 19.52 -9.74
C GLU A 171 -21.09 20.98 -10.04
N ARG A 172 -21.56 21.72 -9.04
CA ARG A 172 -21.79 23.17 -9.15
C ARG A 172 -20.51 24.00 -9.12
N ILE A 173 -19.38 23.39 -8.72
CA ILE A 173 -18.08 24.07 -8.50
C ILE A 173 -17.03 23.51 -9.47
N MET A 174 -17.01 22.19 -9.69
CA MET A 174 -16.05 21.53 -10.56
C MET A 174 -16.61 20.22 -11.10
N PRO A 175 -16.10 19.71 -12.23
CA PRO A 175 -16.45 18.37 -12.73
C PRO A 175 -16.17 17.28 -11.68
N VAL A 176 -17.05 16.31 -11.57
CA VAL A 176 -16.87 15.12 -10.74
C VAL A 176 -16.61 13.92 -11.65
N ARG A 177 -15.53 13.18 -11.37
CA ARG A 177 -15.17 11.94 -12.06
C ARG A 177 -15.18 10.80 -11.04
N TRP A 178 -15.98 9.80 -11.30
CA TRP A 178 -16.02 8.59 -10.48
C TRP A 178 -14.93 7.62 -10.94
N CYS A 179 -14.37 6.85 -10.03
CA CYS A 179 -13.52 5.71 -10.38
C CYS A 179 -13.96 4.46 -9.60
N SER A 180 -13.65 3.30 -10.18
CA SER A 180 -13.92 1.99 -9.60
C SER A 180 -12.81 1.02 -9.98
N GLY A 181 -12.54 0.05 -9.10
CA GLY A 181 -11.61 -1.05 -9.33
C GLY A 181 -12.27 -2.27 -9.98
N PRO A 182 -11.47 -3.31 -10.33
CA PRO A 182 -11.98 -4.52 -10.97
C PRO A 182 -12.96 -5.32 -10.10
N ASP A 183 -12.79 -5.28 -8.79
CA ASP A 183 -13.62 -6.02 -7.83
C ASP A 183 -14.78 -5.19 -7.25
N ASP A 184 -14.90 -3.94 -7.68
CA ASP A 184 -15.96 -3.05 -7.20
C ASP A 184 -17.32 -3.33 -7.88
N PRO A 185 -18.43 -3.03 -7.22
CA PRO A 185 -19.73 -3.06 -7.85
C PRO A 185 -19.80 -2.15 -9.09
N PRO A 186 -20.57 -2.52 -10.13
CA PRO A 186 -20.70 -1.71 -11.33
C PRO A 186 -21.14 -0.27 -11.03
N LEU A 187 -20.36 0.69 -11.52
CA LEU A 187 -20.63 2.12 -11.39
C LEU A 187 -20.62 2.77 -12.79
N PRO A 188 -21.79 2.95 -13.43
CA PRO A 188 -21.86 3.48 -14.78
C PRO A 188 -21.15 4.82 -14.93
N GLY A 189 -20.30 4.96 -15.96
CA GLY A 189 -19.55 6.18 -16.25
C GLY A 189 -18.31 6.39 -15.37
N ALA A 190 -17.98 5.44 -14.49
CA ALA A 190 -16.74 5.51 -13.73
C ALA A 190 -15.51 5.22 -14.61
N VAL A 191 -14.43 5.93 -14.32
CA VAL A 191 -13.11 5.63 -14.88
C VAL A 191 -12.61 4.32 -14.26
N HIS A 192 -12.07 3.45 -15.11
CA HIS A 192 -11.48 2.17 -14.71
C HIS A 192 -10.05 2.11 -15.22
N ILE A 193 -9.09 1.96 -14.32
CA ILE A 193 -7.66 1.90 -14.63
C ILE A 193 -7.07 0.74 -13.83
N ASP A 194 -6.60 -0.30 -14.52
CA ASP A 194 -6.10 -1.54 -13.91
C ASP A 194 -4.69 -1.36 -13.34
N ASP A 195 -3.83 -0.60 -14.01
CA ASP A 195 -2.48 -0.34 -13.52
C ASP A 195 -2.52 0.70 -12.39
N LEU A 196 -2.04 0.31 -11.21
CA LEU A 196 -2.08 1.18 -10.04
C LEU A 196 -1.20 2.42 -10.15
N TYR A 197 -0.13 2.41 -10.96
CA TYR A 197 0.67 3.61 -11.17
C TYR A 197 0.01 4.57 -12.15
N GLU A 198 -0.65 4.07 -13.19
CA GLU A 198 -1.49 4.90 -14.06
C GLU A 198 -2.66 5.52 -13.27
N LEU A 199 -3.30 4.72 -12.39
CA LEU A 199 -4.33 5.24 -11.47
C LEU A 199 -3.75 6.30 -10.51
N ALA A 200 -2.55 6.08 -9.98
CA ALA A 200 -1.83 7.05 -9.13
C ALA A 200 -1.62 8.38 -9.87
N CYS A 201 -1.16 8.33 -11.13
CA CYS A 201 -0.97 9.50 -11.97
C CYS A 201 -2.31 10.22 -12.27
N TRP A 202 -3.36 9.46 -12.56
CA TRP A 202 -4.70 10.04 -12.74
C TRP A 202 -5.21 10.74 -11.47
N LEU A 203 -5.02 10.12 -10.31
CA LEU A 203 -5.35 10.70 -9.01
C LEU A 203 -4.52 11.95 -8.69
N ALA A 204 -3.21 11.95 -9.02
CA ALA A 204 -2.33 13.10 -8.84
C ALA A 204 -2.79 14.32 -9.66
N GLY A 205 -3.44 14.08 -10.81
CA GLY A 205 -4.08 15.11 -11.61
C GLY A 205 -5.34 15.71 -10.98
N ALA A 206 -5.98 15.05 -10.02
CA ALA A 206 -7.20 15.54 -9.42
C ALA A 206 -6.96 16.73 -8.46
N ARG A 207 -7.88 17.69 -8.45
CA ARG A 207 -7.88 18.81 -7.47
C ARG A 207 -8.32 18.36 -6.08
N LEU A 208 -9.16 17.34 -6.00
CA LEU A 208 -9.69 16.77 -4.77
C LEU A 208 -9.99 15.29 -4.99
N TYR A 209 -9.70 14.49 -3.98
CA TYR A 209 -10.16 13.10 -3.92
C TYR A 209 -11.08 12.89 -2.71
N ILE A 210 -12.13 12.10 -2.88
CA ILE A 210 -13.04 11.72 -1.80
C ILE A 210 -13.29 10.21 -1.88
N GLY A 211 -13.10 9.51 -0.79
CA GLY A 211 -13.32 8.06 -0.72
C GLY A 211 -13.43 7.52 0.69
N ASN A 212 -13.77 6.26 0.79
CA ASN A 212 -13.81 5.53 2.06
C ASN A 212 -12.38 5.21 2.56
N ASP A 213 -12.26 4.64 3.77
CA ASP A 213 -11.04 3.96 4.22
C ASP A 213 -10.74 2.78 3.28
N SER A 214 -9.88 3.02 2.30
CA SER A 214 -9.51 2.07 1.25
C SER A 214 -8.09 2.28 0.75
N GLY A 215 -7.53 1.27 0.06
CA GLY A 215 -6.21 1.38 -0.56
C GLY A 215 -6.09 2.54 -1.55
N ILE A 216 -7.16 2.84 -2.28
CA ILE A 216 -7.18 3.95 -3.26
C ILE A 216 -7.14 5.32 -2.56
N THR A 217 -7.72 5.44 -1.37
CA THR A 217 -7.62 6.65 -0.55
C THR A 217 -6.19 6.90 -0.08
N HIS A 218 -5.48 5.83 0.30
CA HIS A 218 -4.04 5.91 0.60
C HIS A 218 -3.22 6.28 -0.64
N LEU A 219 -3.58 5.71 -1.80
CA LEU A 219 -2.91 6.02 -3.07
C LEU A 219 -3.05 7.51 -3.43
N ALA A 220 -4.27 8.05 -3.34
CA ALA A 220 -4.53 9.47 -3.58
C ALA A 220 -3.73 10.38 -2.63
N ALA A 221 -3.62 10.01 -1.35
CA ALA A 221 -2.81 10.74 -0.38
C ALA A 221 -1.31 10.65 -0.71
N ALA A 222 -0.81 9.47 -1.08
CA ALA A 222 0.61 9.24 -1.37
C ALA A 222 1.10 10.01 -2.60
N VAL A 223 0.23 10.31 -3.56
CA VAL A 223 0.56 11.16 -4.73
C VAL A 223 0.35 12.66 -4.48
N GLY A 224 -0.01 13.06 -3.25
CA GLY A 224 -0.14 14.46 -2.86
C GLY A 224 -1.47 15.12 -3.25
N THR A 225 -2.47 14.37 -3.66
CA THR A 225 -3.80 14.90 -3.94
C THR A 225 -4.49 15.31 -2.63
N PRO A 226 -5.16 16.46 -2.55
CA PRO A 226 -6.01 16.79 -1.42
C PRO A 226 -7.08 15.71 -1.20
N VAL A 227 -7.14 15.13 -0.01
CA VAL A 227 -7.98 13.97 0.31
C VAL A 227 -9.00 14.31 1.39
N LEU A 228 -10.26 13.93 1.17
CA LEU A 228 -11.26 13.71 2.20
C LEU A 228 -11.52 12.21 2.33
N ALA A 229 -10.99 11.61 3.40
CA ALA A 229 -11.17 10.20 3.71
C ALA A 229 -12.33 9.98 4.70
N LEU A 230 -13.26 9.10 4.32
CA LEU A 230 -14.45 8.80 5.11
C LEU A 230 -14.23 7.50 5.89
N PHE A 231 -14.12 7.62 7.21
CA PHE A 231 -13.88 6.49 8.11
C PHE A 231 -15.18 6.09 8.81
N GLY A 232 -15.51 4.80 8.73
CA GLY A 232 -16.59 4.18 9.48
C GLY A 232 -16.06 3.43 10.70
N PRO A 233 -16.08 2.07 10.68
CA PRO A 233 -15.71 1.24 11.84
C PRO A 233 -14.20 1.18 12.12
N THR A 234 -13.36 1.56 11.16
CA THR A 234 -11.89 1.49 11.30
C THR A 234 -11.37 2.69 12.10
N ASP A 235 -10.41 2.44 12.98
CA ASP A 235 -9.77 3.50 13.76
C ASP A 235 -8.80 4.33 12.89
N PRO A 236 -9.10 5.62 12.64
CA PRO A 236 -8.23 6.48 11.87
C PRO A 236 -6.90 6.82 12.58
N ALA A 237 -6.82 6.69 13.90
CA ALA A 237 -5.54 6.88 14.61
C ALA A 237 -4.49 5.85 14.16
N VAL A 238 -4.93 4.65 13.78
CA VAL A 238 -4.06 3.57 13.30
C VAL A 238 -3.90 3.60 11.79
N TRP A 239 -4.99 3.84 11.06
CA TRP A 239 -5.04 3.55 9.62
C TRP A 239 -5.27 4.76 8.70
N ALA A 240 -5.35 5.99 9.22
CA ALA A 240 -5.57 7.12 8.33
C ALA A 240 -4.39 7.32 7.35
N PRO A 241 -4.65 7.70 6.09
CA PRO A 241 -3.57 8.13 5.21
C PRO A 241 -2.89 9.39 5.76
N ARG A 242 -1.58 9.48 5.62
CA ARG A 242 -0.78 10.62 6.12
C ARG A 242 -0.51 11.66 5.05
N GLY A 243 -0.51 12.92 5.48
CA GLY A 243 -0.15 14.07 4.67
C GLY A 243 -0.86 15.33 5.16
N PRO A 244 -0.24 16.53 4.98
CA PRO A 244 -0.85 17.80 5.41
C PRO A 244 -2.12 18.16 4.62
N HIS A 245 -2.30 17.52 3.48
CA HIS A 245 -3.43 17.70 2.56
C HIS A 245 -4.57 16.68 2.79
N VAL A 246 -4.46 15.84 3.84
CA VAL A 246 -5.48 14.84 4.20
C VAL A 246 -6.42 15.39 5.27
N ARG A 247 -7.72 15.16 5.07
CA ARG A 247 -8.78 15.41 6.06
C ARG A 247 -9.56 14.13 6.27
N ILE A 248 -9.86 13.85 7.54
CA ILE A 248 -10.62 12.67 7.94
C ILE A 248 -12.01 13.12 8.41
N ALA A 249 -13.05 12.45 7.91
CA ALA A 249 -14.39 12.56 8.44
C ALA A 249 -14.86 11.18 8.91
N GLN A 250 -15.28 11.09 10.16
CA GLN A 250 -15.83 9.85 10.70
C GLN A 250 -17.35 9.84 10.58
N TRP A 251 -17.89 8.68 10.29
CA TRP A 251 -19.32 8.44 10.25
C TRP A 251 -19.67 7.18 11.04
N GLN A 252 -20.87 7.15 11.57
CA GLN A 252 -21.40 5.97 12.26
C GLN A 252 -22.22 5.12 11.26
N PRO A 253 -21.98 3.79 11.23
CA PRO A 253 -22.71 2.84 10.38
C PRO A 253 -24.21 2.80 10.66
#